data_157dc713a2feb9b36250794ee5d903cf
#
_entry.id   157dc713a2feb9b36250794ee5d903cf
#
_cell.length_a   1.000
_cell.length_b   1.000
_cell.length_c   1.000
_cell.angle_alpha   90.00
_cell.angle_beta   90.00
_cell.angle_gamma   90.00
#
_symmetry.space_group_name_H-M   'P 1'
#
loop_
_entity.id
_entity.type
_entity.pdbx_description
1 polymer ?
#
loop_
_entity_poly.entity_id
_entity_poly.type
_entity_poly.pdbx_seq_one_letter_code
_entity_poly.pdbx_strand_id
1 'polypeptide(L)'
;MTGQMVAVEVVLLTQNHCSLCEHAKQVLDRLAAEYPVRITTLDLASSEGRALAAHGGILFPPGVFLDGEPFSYGRLSERKLRRELDRRHQSTRR
;
A
#
# COMPACT_ATOMS: atom_id res chain seq x y z
N MET A 1 6.25 16.36 21.58
CA MET A 1 6.61 16.20 20.92
C MET A 1 6.47 16.14 19.95
N THR A 2 6.53 16.24 19.55
CA THR A 2 6.19 16.22 18.73
C THR A 2 6.84 16.42 17.56
N GLY A 3 6.70 16.86 16.63
CA GLY A 3 7.35 16.94 15.40
C GLY A 3 7.56 15.69 14.65
N GLN A 4 7.11 14.63 15.17
CA GLN A 4 7.22 13.36 14.48
C GLN A 4 6.20 13.21 13.40
N MET A 5 6.66 12.70 12.26
CA MET A 5 5.74 12.36 11.20
C MET A 5 5.20 10.97 11.42
N VAL A 6 3.89 10.82 11.30
CA VAL A 6 3.26 9.51 11.41
C VAL A 6 3.38 8.82 10.07
N ALA A 7 3.98 7.63 10.06
CA ALA A 7 4.12 6.86 8.82
C ALA A 7 2.78 6.28 8.42
N VAL A 8 2.52 6.28 7.12
CA VAL A 8 1.35 5.60 6.58
C VAL A 8 1.68 4.11 6.53
N GLU A 9 0.81 3.28 7.07
CA GLU A 9 0.98 1.84 7.04
C GLU A 9 0.47 1.32 5.71
N VAL A 10 1.37 0.72 4.93
CA VAL A 10 1.01 0.19 3.63
C VAL A 10 1.08 -1.32 3.69
N VAL A 11 -0.01 -1.99 3.31
CA VAL A 11 0.00 -3.44 3.16
C VAL A 11 -0.14 -3.75 1.69
N LEU A 12 0.79 -4.56 1.19
CA LEU A 12 0.77 -5.00 -0.20
C LEU A 12 0.47 -6.49 -0.24
N LEU A 13 -0.66 -6.84 -0.84
CA LEU A 13 -1.04 -8.24 -1.06
C LEU A 13 -0.45 -8.70 -2.38
N THR A 14 0.36 -9.75 -2.34
CA THR A 14 1.06 -10.25 -3.51
C THR A 14 0.83 -11.74 -3.68
N GLN A 15 1.30 -12.26 -4.81
CA GLN A 15 1.37 -13.71 -5.02
C GLN A 15 2.59 -13.98 -5.90
N ASN A 16 2.98 -15.24 -5.96
CA ASN A 16 4.11 -15.65 -6.78
C ASN A 16 3.81 -15.46 -8.26
N HIS A 17 4.85 -15.23 -9.04
CA HIS A 17 4.75 -15.13 -10.51
C HIS A 17 3.76 -14.06 -10.93
N CYS A 18 3.84 -12.90 -10.30
CA CYS A 18 2.91 -11.80 -10.56
C CYS A 18 3.71 -10.57 -10.97
N SER A 19 3.73 -10.26 -12.27
CA SER A 19 4.50 -9.12 -12.76
C SER A 19 3.93 -7.80 -12.25
N LEU A 20 2.62 -7.69 -12.10
CA LEU A 20 2.02 -6.47 -11.55
C LEU A 20 2.38 -6.28 -10.09
N CYS A 21 2.60 -7.39 -9.35
CA CYS A 21 3.06 -7.30 -7.98
C CYS A 21 4.48 -6.78 -7.91
N GLU A 22 5.34 -7.22 -8.84
CA GLU A 22 6.71 -6.70 -8.89
C GLU A 22 6.72 -5.23 -9.24
N HIS A 23 5.87 -4.83 -10.16
CA HIS A 23 5.71 -3.42 -10.49
C HIS A 23 5.27 -2.62 -9.27
N ALA A 24 4.31 -3.14 -8.51
CA ALA A 24 3.82 -2.47 -7.32
C ALA A 24 4.93 -2.29 -6.29
N LYS A 25 5.78 -3.31 -6.11
CA LYS A 25 6.90 -3.20 -5.19
C LYS A 25 7.85 -2.07 -5.60
N GLN A 26 8.12 -1.95 -6.90
CA GLN A 26 8.99 -0.90 -7.39
C GLN A 26 8.39 0.49 -7.15
N VAL A 27 7.10 0.62 -7.39
CA VAL A 27 6.40 1.89 -7.13
C VAL A 27 6.51 2.25 -5.66
N LEU A 28 6.24 1.29 -4.79
CA LEU A 28 6.29 1.55 -3.35
C LEU A 28 7.70 1.88 -2.88
N ASP A 29 8.71 1.23 -3.44
CA ASP A 29 10.10 1.54 -3.10
C ASP A 29 10.45 2.98 -3.45
N ARG A 30 10.02 3.43 -4.62
CA ARG A 30 10.27 4.81 -5.02
C ARG A 30 9.58 5.80 -4.09
N LEU A 31 8.33 5.51 -3.74
CA LEU A 31 7.58 6.42 -2.89
C LEU A 31 8.08 6.40 -1.45
N ALA A 32 8.60 5.25 -1.00
CA ALA A 32 9.17 5.16 0.34
C ALA A 32 10.39 6.05 0.52
N ALA A 33 11.06 6.41 -0.57
CA ALA A 33 12.19 7.33 -0.51
C ALA A 33 11.73 8.79 -0.35
N GLU A 34 10.45 9.07 -0.58
CA GLU A 34 9.93 10.43 -0.55
C GLU A 34 8.92 10.67 0.57
N TYR A 35 8.29 9.63 1.06
CA TYR A 35 7.21 9.75 2.06
C TYR A 35 7.46 8.82 3.24
N PRO A 36 7.01 9.20 4.43
CA PRO A 36 7.11 8.30 5.58
C PRO A 36 6.06 7.20 5.48
N VAL A 37 6.45 6.07 4.93
CA VAL A 37 5.57 4.91 4.79
C VAL A 37 6.24 3.70 5.40
N ARG A 38 5.44 2.78 5.92
CA ARG A 38 5.91 1.51 6.44
C ARG A 38 5.20 0.42 5.66
N ILE A 39 5.97 -0.40 4.95
CA ILE A 39 5.42 -1.36 4.00
C ILE A 39 5.51 -2.77 4.55
N THR A 40 4.39 -3.46 4.55
CA THR A 40 4.31 -4.87 4.92
C THR A 40 3.76 -5.62 3.72
N THR A 41 4.41 -6.71 3.36
CA THR A 41 3.97 -7.54 2.25
C THR A 41 3.32 -8.81 2.80
N LEU A 42 2.14 -9.13 2.31
CA LEU A 42 1.42 -10.36 2.70
C LEU A 42 1.13 -11.19 1.46
N ASP A 43 1.29 -12.49 1.61
CA ASP A 43 0.93 -13.42 0.55
C ASP A 43 -0.59 -13.55 0.50
N LEU A 44 -1.15 -13.36 -0.66
CA LEU A 44 -2.60 -13.48 -0.85
C LEU A 44 -3.10 -14.88 -0.50
N ALA A 45 -2.24 -15.90 -0.63
CA ALA A 45 -2.61 -17.27 -0.30
C ALA A 45 -2.61 -17.54 1.21
N SER A 46 -2.01 -16.65 2.01
CA SER A 46 -2.03 -16.84 3.46
C SER A 46 -3.42 -16.58 4.02
N SER A 47 -3.68 -17.09 5.21
CA SER A 47 -4.98 -16.86 5.84
C SER A 47 -5.21 -15.38 6.10
N GLU A 48 -4.17 -14.66 6.54
CA GLU A 48 -4.28 -13.22 6.74
C GLU A 48 -4.53 -12.48 5.44
N GLY A 49 -3.81 -12.86 4.39
CA GLY A 49 -3.98 -12.23 3.09
C GLY A 49 -5.37 -12.43 2.53
N ARG A 50 -5.90 -13.66 2.65
CA ARG A 50 -7.24 -13.95 2.16
C ARG A 50 -8.30 -13.18 2.94
N ALA A 51 -8.13 -13.10 4.26
CA ALA A 51 -9.09 -12.36 5.08
C ALA A 51 -9.09 -10.88 4.72
N LEU A 52 -7.91 -10.32 4.53
CA LEU A 52 -7.78 -8.91 4.18
C LEU A 52 -8.35 -8.64 2.79
N ALA A 53 -8.10 -9.55 1.84
CA ALA A 53 -8.62 -9.41 0.49
C ALA A 53 -10.16 -9.44 0.49
N ALA A 54 -10.74 -10.33 1.28
CA ALA A 54 -12.19 -10.40 1.38
C ALA A 54 -12.76 -9.12 2.01
N HIS A 55 -12.10 -8.62 3.05
CA HIS A 55 -12.52 -7.40 3.71
C HIS A 55 -12.48 -6.20 2.75
N GLY A 56 -11.46 -6.11 1.94
CA GLY A 56 -11.27 -4.95 1.07
C GLY A 56 -11.84 -5.10 -0.33
N GLY A 57 -12.45 -6.23 -0.64
CA GLY A 57 -12.99 -6.44 -1.99
C GLY A 57 -11.92 -6.58 -3.05
N ILE A 58 -10.75 -7.11 -2.67
CA ILE A 58 -9.62 -7.27 -3.60
C ILE A 58 -9.90 -8.47 -4.48
N LEU A 59 -10.11 -8.23 -5.77
CA LEU A 59 -10.47 -9.30 -6.70
C LEU A 59 -9.25 -10.04 -7.24
N PHE A 60 -8.11 -9.35 -7.37
CA PHE A 60 -6.88 -9.99 -7.80
C PHE A 60 -5.69 -9.14 -7.38
N PRO A 61 -4.49 -9.77 -7.27
CA PRO A 61 -3.31 -9.02 -6.83
C PRO A 61 -2.76 -8.11 -7.92
N PRO A 62 -1.95 -7.14 -7.54
CA PRO A 62 -1.64 -6.77 -6.17
C PRO A 62 -2.77 -6.00 -5.52
N GLY A 63 -2.92 -6.13 -4.20
CA GLY A 63 -3.85 -5.31 -3.44
C GLY A 63 -3.07 -4.37 -2.57
N VAL A 64 -3.53 -3.13 -2.43
CA VAL A 64 -2.85 -2.13 -1.61
C VAL A 64 -3.82 -1.56 -0.59
N PHE A 65 -3.39 -1.57 0.67
CA PHE A 65 -4.15 -0.99 1.77
C PHE A 65 -3.32 0.13 2.39
N LEU A 66 -3.97 1.21 2.75
CA LEU A 66 -3.34 2.33 3.45
C LEU A 66 -4.03 2.50 4.79
N ASP A 67 -3.26 2.35 5.86
CA ASP A 67 -3.78 2.46 7.24
C ASP A 67 -5.03 1.60 7.44
N GLY A 68 -4.99 0.39 6.90
CA GLY A 68 -6.06 -0.58 7.09
C GLY A 68 -7.20 -0.47 6.10
N GLU A 69 -7.20 0.53 5.23
CA GLU A 69 -8.28 0.75 4.28
C GLU A 69 -7.86 0.39 2.87
N PRO A 70 -8.74 -0.26 2.10
CA PRO A 70 -8.38 -0.63 0.72
C PRO A 70 -8.18 0.62 -0.13
N PHE A 71 -7.08 0.63 -0.87
CA PHE A 71 -6.76 1.72 -1.77
C PHE A 71 -6.95 1.30 -3.23
N SER A 72 -6.40 0.15 -3.61
CA SER A 72 -6.50 -0.31 -4.99
C SER A 72 -6.22 -1.80 -5.09
N TYR A 73 -6.56 -2.38 -6.23
CA TYR A 73 -6.09 -3.70 -6.59
C TYR A 73 -5.80 -3.72 -8.09
N GLY A 74 -5.03 -4.72 -8.54
CA GLY A 74 -4.55 -4.76 -9.90
C GLY A 74 -3.38 -3.80 -10.05
N ARG A 75 -3.17 -3.30 -11.26
CA ARG A 75 -2.04 -2.41 -11.53
C ARG A 75 -2.07 -1.18 -10.62
N LEU A 76 -0.98 -1.00 -9.89
CA LEU A 76 -0.89 0.13 -8.97
C LEU A 76 -0.53 1.40 -9.74
N SER A 77 -1.35 2.44 -9.57
CA SER A 77 -1.07 3.73 -10.17
C SER A 77 -0.18 4.55 -9.24
N GLU A 78 1.06 4.77 -9.65
CA GLU A 78 1.98 5.58 -8.87
C GLU A 78 1.45 7.00 -8.69
N ARG A 79 0.85 7.55 -9.74
CA ARG A 79 0.33 8.91 -9.69
C ARG A 79 -0.79 9.06 -8.67
N LYS A 80 -1.72 8.11 -8.67
CA LYS A 80 -2.83 8.16 -7.72
C LYS A 80 -2.34 7.95 -6.29
N LEU A 81 -1.40 7.03 -6.12
CA LEU A 81 -0.86 6.78 -4.79
C LEU A 81 -0.08 7.98 -4.29
N ARG A 82 0.71 8.61 -5.14
CA ARG A 82 1.46 9.80 -4.76
C ARG A 82 0.52 10.90 -4.31
N ARG A 83 -0.56 11.09 -5.03
CA ARG A 83 -1.57 12.10 -4.66
C ARG A 83 -2.16 11.82 -3.29
N GLU A 84 -2.46 10.56 -3.03
CA GLU A 84 -3.03 10.19 -1.74
C GLU A 84 -2.02 10.36 -0.60
N LEU A 85 -0.76 10.01 -0.84
CA LEU A 85 0.28 10.20 0.16
C LEU A 85 0.54 11.68 0.43
N ASP A 86 0.49 12.51 -0.62
CA ASP A 86 0.59 13.94 -0.44
C ASP A 86 -0.51 14.46 0.47
N ARG A 87 -1.74 14.03 0.22
CA ARG A 87 -2.88 14.46 1.01
C ARG A 87 -2.72 14.05 2.48
N ARG A 88 -2.31 12.80 2.71
CA ARG A 88 -2.14 12.28 4.08
C ARG A 88 -0.98 12.97 4.78
N HIS A 89 0.10 13.22 4.06
CA HIS A 89 1.27 13.88 4.62
C HIS A 89 0.93 15.31 5.03
N GLN A 90 0.21 16.04 4.20
CA GLN A 90 -0.21 17.40 4.52
C GLN A 90 -1.13 17.40 5.72
N SER A 91 -2.02 16.43 5.80
CA SER A 91 -2.95 16.33 6.91
C SER A 91 -2.22 16.10 8.24
N THR A 92 -1.17 15.26 8.24
CA THR A 92 -0.43 14.99 9.47
C THR A 92 0.49 16.14 9.88
N ARG A 93 0.77 17.06 8.99
CA ARG A 93 1.61 18.19 9.30
C ARG A 93 0.87 19.30 10.06
N ARG A 94 -0.41 19.20 10.16
CA ARG A 94 -1.20 20.22 10.80
C ARG A 94 -1.30 20.06 12.29
#